data_306cd32c404451a1d6d7616bfe2ed674
#
_entry.id   306cd32c404451a1d6d7616bfe2ed674
#
_cell.length_a   1.000
_cell.length_b   1.000
_cell.length_c   1.000
_cell.angle_alpha   90.00
_cell.angle_beta   90.00
_cell.angle_gamma   90.00
#
_symmetry.space_group_name_H-M   'P 1'
#
loop_
_entity.id
_entity.type
_entity.pdbx_description
1 polymer ?
#
loop_
_entity_poly.entity_id
_entity_poly.type
_entity_poly.pdbx_seq_one_letter_code
_entity_poly.pdbx_strand_id
1 'polypeptide(L)'
;MAYRQLSIESIAEYLQGIPEMKKVFSSFNDLDIREIGDGNLNYVYLVKNKEKPNESVALKQAVPFLRIVGESWPLPKERMTIEIKALLKASEWCPQNVPEIFFYSHEMSLVVMKDLSSHGVLRGQMIEGMYFPKLADHISTYLAQNLFHTSDLFLDHREKKEMVREFINIDLCKITEDFVFTHPYEQNETNVYNPELKESDIKSIQEDSNLKISVAEMLSLIHI
;
A
#
# COMPACT_ATOMS: atom_id res chain seq x y z
N MET A 1 4.98 -10.00 21.16
CA MET A 1 5.04 -11.36 20.54
C MET A 1 6.06 -11.31 19.42
N ALA A 2 6.91 -12.32 19.25
CA ALA A 2 7.82 -12.37 18.11
C ALA A 2 7.01 -12.46 16.79
N TYR A 3 7.56 -11.91 15.70
CA TYR A 3 6.96 -11.99 14.38
C TYR A 3 6.65 -13.44 13.98
N ARG A 4 5.46 -13.66 13.48
CA ARG A 4 5.05 -14.87 12.76
C ARG A 4 4.11 -14.49 11.63
N GLN A 5 4.23 -15.17 10.51
CA GLN A 5 3.25 -15.04 9.44
C GLN A 5 1.93 -15.67 9.90
N LEU A 6 0.83 -14.95 9.73
CA LEU A 6 -0.51 -15.45 10.02
C LEU A 6 -1.04 -16.24 8.82
N SER A 7 -1.78 -17.30 9.12
CA SER A 7 -2.58 -18.06 8.16
C SER A 7 -4.06 -17.89 8.48
N ILE A 8 -4.92 -18.27 7.56
CA ILE A 8 -6.38 -18.22 7.73
C ILE A 8 -6.79 -18.92 9.04
N GLU A 9 -6.15 -20.02 9.40
CA GLU A 9 -6.44 -20.81 10.60
C GLU A 9 -6.03 -20.10 11.90
N SER A 10 -4.99 -19.26 11.85
CA SER A 10 -4.41 -18.61 13.04
C SER A 10 -4.97 -17.20 13.31
N ILE A 11 -5.65 -16.58 12.34
CA ILE A 11 -6.11 -15.18 12.44
C ILE A 11 -7.19 -15.04 13.52
N ALA A 12 -8.15 -15.96 13.63
CA ALA A 12 -9.21 -15.89 14.62
C ALA A 12 -8.67 -15.87 16.05
N GLU A 13 -7.75 -16.79 16.38
CA GLU A 13 -7.07 -16.86 17.65
C GLU A 13 -6.25 -15.58 17.92
N TYR A 14 -5.54 -15.10 16.92
CA TYR A 14 -4.75 -13.89 17.04
C TYR A 14 -5.62 -12.67 17.36
N LEU A 15 -6.72 -12.46 16.64
CA LEU A 15 -7.66 -11.35 16.85
C LEU A 15 -8.35 -11.45 18.23
N GLN A 16 -8.70 -12.66 18.68
CA GLN A 16 -9.30 -12.89 20.01
C GLN A 16 -8.38 -12.42 21.13
N GLY A 17 -7.06 -12.50 20.95
CA GLY A 17 -6.05 -12.02 21.89
C GLY A 17 -5.91 -10.50 21.96
N ILE A 18 -6.52 -9.75 21.05
CA ILE A 18 -6.43 -8.28 20.96
C ILE A 18 -7.65 -7.64 21.66
N PRO A 19 -7.46 -6.86 22.76
CA PRO A 19 -8.57 -6.25 23.47
C PRO A 19 -9.47 -5.35 22.62
N GLU A 20 -8.90 -4.61 21.66
CA GLU A 20 -9.60 -3.70 20.76
C GLU A 20 -10.59 -4.46 19.87
N MET A 21 -10.27 -5.70 19.49
CA MET A 21 -11.12 -6.53 18.64
C MET A 21 -12.39 -7.01 19.34
N LYS A 22 -12.41 -7.04 20.67
CA LYS A 22 -13.63 -7.33 21.46
C LYS A 22 -14.68 -6.22 21.36
N LYS A 23 -14.31 -5.05 20.86
CA LYS A 23 -15.25 -3.96 20.56
C LYS A 23 -15.85 -4.09 19.16
N VAL A 24 -15.18 -4.82 18.27
CA VAL A 24 -15.60 -5.03 16.89
C VAL A 24 -16.39 -6.33 16.75
N PHE A 25 -15.92 -7.41 17.36
CA PHE A 25 -16.52 -8.74 17.27
C PHE A 25 -17.18 -9.15 18.58
N SER A 26 -18.43 -9.55 18.50
CA SER A 26 -19.17 -10.13 19.63
C SER A 26 -18.81 -11.60 19.90
N SER A 27 -18.30 -12.30 18.87
CA SER A 27 -17.80 -13.68 18.92
C SER A 27 -16.69 -13.89 17.92
N PHE A 28 -15.73 -14.77 18.25
CA PHE A 28 -14.62 -15.17 17.38
C PHE A 28 -14.76 -16.61 16.86
N ASN A 29 -15.87 -17.30 17.18
CA ASN A 29 -16.05 -18.72 16.84
C ASN A 29 -16.47 -18.95 15.40
N ASP A 30 -17.23 -18.03 14.81
CA ASP A 30 -17.85 -18.17 13.49
C ASP A 30 -17.42 -17.04 12.55
N LEU A 31 -16.11 -16.88 12.41
CA LEU A 31 -15.55 -15.92 11.47
C LEU A 31 -15.38 -16.56 10.07
N ASP A 32 -15.79 -15.83 9.06
CA ASP A 32 -15.41 -16.05 7.66
C ASP A 32 -14.13 -15.28 7.40
N ILE A 33 -13.04 -16.01 7.14
CA ILE A 33 -11.72 -15.44 6.91
C ILE A 33 -11.28 -15.83 5.51
N ARG A 34 -11.06 -14.83 4.68
CA ARG A 34 -10.58 -15.05 3.31
C ARG A 34 -9.44 -14.12 2.95
N GLU A 35 -8.47 -14.64 2.23
CA GLU A 35 -7.43 -13.83 1.64
C GLU A 35 -7.95 -13.07 0.44
N ILE A 36 -7.58 -11.77 0.34
CA ILE A 36 -7.85 -10.94 -0.83
C ILE A 36 -6.61 -11.00 -1.71
N GLY A 37 -6.73 -11.65 -2.87
CA GLY A 37 -5.60 -12.04 -3.72
C GLY A 37 -4.88 -10.92 -4.49
N ASP A 38 -5.34 -9.66 -4.42
CA ASP A 38 -4.77 -8.55 -5.23
C ASP A 38 -3.55 -7.86 -4.59
N GLY A 39 -3.01 -8.41 -3.51
CA GLY A 39 -1.85 -7.86 -2.80
C GLY A 39 -0.52 -8.41 -3.31
N ASN A 40 0.25 -7.63 -4.07
CA ASN A 40 1.56 -8.05 -4.58
C ASN A 40 2.66 -8.07 -3.51
N LEU A 41 2.54 -7.23 -2.48
CA LEU A 41 3.57 -6.99 -1.46
C LEU A 41 3.26 -7.65 -0.12
N ASN A 42 2.00 -7.68 0.29
CA ASN A 42 1.55 -8.05 1.62
C ASN A 42 0.37 -9.03 1.54
N TYR A 43 0.18 -9.82 2.59
CA TYR A 43 -1.07 -10.55 2.76
C TYR A 43 -2.17 -9.62 3.24
N VAL A 44 -3.35 -9.75 2.66
CA VAL A 44 -4.55 -9.02 3.08
C VAL A 44 -5.67 -10.04 3.31
N TYR A 45 -6.23 -10.02 4.48
CA TYR A 45 -7.33 -10.88 4.88
C TYR A 45 -8.54 -10.05 5.22
N LEU A 46 -9.69 -10.49 4.72
CA LEU A 46 -10.98 -9.99 5.14
C LEU A 46 -11.54 -10.95 6.18
N VAL A 47 -11.89 -10.42 7.34
CA VAL A 47 -12.44 -11.18 8.46
C VAL A 47 -13.83 -10.66 8.75
N LYS A 48 -14.85 -11.52 8.68
CA LYS A 48 -16.26 -11.19 8.92
C LYS A 48 -16.90 -12.19 9.88
N ASN A 49 -17.74 -11.69 10.76
CA ASN A 49 -18.63 -12.56 11.52
C ASN A 49 -19.76 -13.06 10.60
N LYS A 50 -19.96 -14.39 10.52
CA LYS A 50 -20.95 -15.01 9.62
C LYS A 50 -22.38 -14.62 10.00
N GLU A 51 -22.68 -14.51 11.29
CA GLU A 51 -24.01 -14.14 11.79
C GLU A 51 -24.25 -12.63 11.75
N LYS A 52 -23.18 -11.83 11.87
CA LYS A 52 -23.22 -10.37 11.93
C LYS A 52 -22.25 -9.74 10.92
N PRO A 53 -22.62 -9.65 9.66
CA PRO A 53 -21.72 -9.18 8.59
C PRO A 53 -21.14 -7.77 8.79
N ASN A 54 -21.76 -6.96 9.66
CA ASN A 54 -21.24 -5.63 10.02
C ASN A 54 -20.06 -5.68 10.99
N GLU A 55 -19.88 -6.81 11.70
CA GLU A 55 -18.70 -7.09 12.49
C GLU A 55 -17.60 -7.62 11.55
N SER A 56 -16.83 -6.72 10.97
CA SER A 56 -15.81 -7.07 9.98
C SER A 56 -14.59 -6.16 10.04
N VAL A 57 -13.43 -6.69 9.68
CA VAL A 57 -12.16 -5.96 9.58
C VAL A 57 -11.36 -6.46 8.38
N ALA A 58 -10.46 -5.60 7.90
CA ALA A 58 -9.37 -5.99 7.02
C ALA A 58 -8.07 -6.09 7.84
N LEU A 59 -7.39 -7.22 7.77
CA LEU A 59 -6.08 -7.44 8.36
C LEU A 59 -5.03 -7.49 7.24
N LYS A 60 -4.01 -6.64 7.34
CA LYS A 60 -2.90 -6.60 6.40
C LYS A 60 -1.61 -6.91 7.12
N GLN A 61 -0.82 -7.85 6.60
CA GLN A 61 0.47 -8.24 7.16
C GLN A 61 1.58 -8.23 6.12
N ALA A 62 2.70 -7.59 6.43
CA ALA A 62 3.91 -7.66 5.63
C ALA A 62 4.71 -8.93 5.95
N VAL A 63 5.27 -9.52 4.90
CA VAL A 63 6.21 -10.66 4.97
C VAL A 63 7.62 -10.21 4.60
N PRO A 64 8.68 -10.93 5.01
CA PRO A 64 10.07 -10.54 4.76
C PRO A 64 10.55 -10.76 3.32
N PHE A 65 9.62 -10.78 2.36
CA PHE A 65 9.88 -10.95 0.93
C PHE A 65 8.79 -10.29 0.08
N LEU A 66 9.05 -10.15 -1.21
CA LEU A 66 8.06 -9.71 -2.18
C LEU A 66 7.07 -10.86 -2.45
N ARG A 67 5.84 -10.74 -1.98
CA ARG A 67 4.86 -11.83 -1.98
C ARG A 67 4.65 -12.50 -3.35
N ILE A 68 4.56 -11.69 -4.41
CA ILE A 68 4.32 -12.20 -5.77
C ILE A 68 5.49 -13.03 -6.33
N VAL A 69 6.72 -12.78 -5.84
CA VAL A 69 7.94 -13.48 -6.29
C VAL A 69 8.35 -14.56 -5.29
N GLY A 70 8.01 -14.41 -4.02
CA GLY A 70 8.37 -15.32 -2.93
C GLY A 70 9.71 -15.01 -2.28
N GLU A 71 10.26 -15.96 -1.53
CA GLU A 71 11.47 -15.80 -0.71
C GLU A 71 12.74 -15.49 -1.50
N SER A 72 12.74 -15.71 -2.83
CA SER A 72 13.87 -15.35 -3.69
C SER A 72 14.09 -13.85 -3.83
N TRP A 73 13.10 -13.03 -3.44
CA TRP A 73 13.22 -11.56 -3.40
C TRP A 73 12.99 -11.04 -1.98
N PRO A 74 14.02 -10.96 -1.15
CA PRO A 74 13.92 -10.41 0.20
C PRO A 74 13.42 -8.97 0.17
N LEU A 75 12.49 -8.63 1.09
CA LEU A 75 11.95 -7.28 1.23
C LEU A 75 11.65 -7.00 2.70
N PRO A 76 12.21 -5.95 3.31
CA PRO A 76 12.01 -5.65 4.72
C PRO A 76 10.53 -5.52 5.09
N LYS A 77 10.09 -6.25 6.10
CA LYS A 77 8.70 -6.20 6.60
C LYS A 77 8.39 -4.89 7.35
N GLU A 78 9.43 -4.15 7.73
CA GLU A 78 9.37 -2.84 8.38
C GLU A 78 8.67 -1.77 7.54
N ARG A 79 8.49 -2.01 6.24
CA ARG A 79 7.64 -1.20 5.34
C ARG A 79 6.21 -1.05 5.87
N MET A 80 5.71 -2.04 6.64
CA MET A 80 4.41 -1.95 7.30
C MET A 80 4.39 -0.86 8.39
N THR A 81 5.47 -0.66 9.10
CA THR A 81 5.59 0.44 10.07
C THR A 81 5.42 1.80 9.41
N ILE A 82 6.03 1.98 8.24
CA ILE A 82 5.92 3.22 7.46
C ILE A 82 4.48 3.38 6.95
N GLU A 83 3.86 2.32 6.43
CA GLU A 83 2.46 2.34 5.98
C GLU A 83 1.51 2.72 7.12
N ILE A 84 1.66 2.10 8.30
CA ILE A 84 0.84 2.42 9.49
C ILE A 84 0.98 3.90 9.86
N LYS A 85 2.20 4.40 9.95
CA LYS A 85 2.46 5.80 10.29
C LYS A 85 1.88 6.76 9.25
N ALA A 86 1.97 6.42 7.96
CA ALA A 86 1.40 7.21 6.88
C ALA A 86 -0.13 7.28 6.97
N LEU A 87 -0.79 6.15 7.25
CA LEU A 87 -2.24 6.10 7.46
C LEU A 87 -2.67 6.91 8.69
N LEU A 88 -1.96 6.77 9.81
CA LEU A 88 -2.21 7.54 11.02
C LEU A 88 -2.03 9.05 10.75
N LYS A 89 -0.96 9.43 10.05
CA LYS A 89 -0.70 10.83 9.71
C LYS A 89 -1.76 11.40 8.78
N ALA A 90 -2.15 10.65 7.74
CA ALA A 90 -3.23 11.06 6.84
C ALA A 90 -4.57 11.18 7.56
N SER A 91 -4.84 10.37 8.59
CA SER A 91 -6.07 10.43 9.36
C SER A 91 -6.21 11.69 10.22
N GLU A 92 -5.11 12.39 10.50
CA GLU A 92 -5.14 13.68 11.22
C GLU A 92 -5.82 14.77 10.38
N TRP A 93 -5.65 14.73 9.06
CA TRP A 93 -6.08 15.79 8.14
C TRP A 93 -7.26 15.41 7.26
N CYS A 94 -7.39 14.14 6.92
CA CYS A 94 -8.44 13.64 6.04
C CYS A 94 -8.97 12.27 6.49
N PRO A 95 -9.53 12.15 7.72
CA PRO A 95 -9.99 10.87 8.28
C PRO A 95 -11.06 10.18 7.43
N GLN A 96 -11.82 10.92 6.63
CA GLN A 96 -12.85 10.38 5.73
C GLN A 96 -12.27 9.71 4.48
N ASN A 97 -10.98 9.91 4.18
CA ASN A 97 -10.33 9.41 2.97
C ASN A 97 -9.38 8.23 3.23
N VAL A 98 -9.24 7.83 4.48
CA VAL A 98 -8.41 6.68 4.89
C VAL A 98 -9.22 5.70 5.74
N PRO A 99 -8.88 4.40 5.75
CA PRO A 99 -9.56 3.45 6.63
C PRO A 99 -9.25 3.75 8.09
N GLU A 100 -10.25 3.62 8.96
CA GLU A 100 -10.04 3.64 10.41
C GLU A 100 -9.15 2.47 10.82
N ILE A 101 -8.12 2.74 11.61
CA ILE A 101 -7.23 1.73 12.18
C ILE A 101 -7.75 1.33 13.56
N PHE A 102 -8.06 0.04 13.76
CA PHE A 102 -8.50 -0.50 15.03
C PHE A 102 -7.35 -1.00 15.89
N PHE A 103 -6.32 -1.57 15.24
CA PHE A 103 -5.15 -2.11 15.91
C PHE A 103 -3.96 -2.18 14.95
N TYR A 104 -2.74 -2.08 15.48
CA TYR A 104 -1.52 -2.38 14.74
C TYR A 104 -0.44 -2.96 15.65
N SER A 105 0.50 -3.69 15.06
CA SER A 105 1.67 -4.20 15.72
C SER A 105 2.90 -4.07 14.82
N HIS A 106 3.87 -3.28 15.26
CA HIS A 106 5.15 -3.16 14.58
C HIS A 106 5.94 -4.47 14.62
N GLU A 107 5.92 -5.18 15.75
CA GLU A 107 6.60 -6.48 15.91
C GLU A 107 6.05 -7.53 14.92
N MET A 108 4.72 -7.60 14.80
CA MET A 108 4.04 -8.51 13.88
C MET A 108 3.98 -7.98 12.44
N SER A 109 4.41 -6.74 12.22
CA SER A 109 4.34 -6.05 10.92
C SER A 109 2.94 -6.14 10.31
N LEU A 110 1.92 -5.82 11.10
CA LEU A 110 0.51 -5.90 10.68
C LEU A 110 -0.31 -4.69 11.15
N VAL A 111 -1.40 -4.46 10.41
CA VAL A 111 -2.45 -3.50 10.74
C VAL A 111 -3.82 -4.15 10.58
N VAL A 112 -4.73 -3.85 11.51
CA VAL A 112 -6.15 -4.21 11.45
C VAL A 112 -6.95 -2.93 11.30
N MET A 113 -7.71 -2.84 10.22
CA MET A 113 -8.41 -1.64 9.83
C MET A 113 -9.85 -1.94 9.41
N LYS A 114 -10.62 -0.89 9.21
CA LYS A 114 -12.00 -0.97 8.74
C LYS A 114 -12.09 -1.74 7.43
N ASP A 115 -13.04 -2.65 7.35
CA ASP A 115 -13.40 -3.35 6.12
C ASP A 115 -13.99 -2.35 5.11
N LEU A 116 -13.36 -2.27 3.94
CA LEU A 116 -13.81 -1.46 2.81
C LEU A 116 -14.41 -2.30 1.68
N SER A 117 -14.77 -3.56 1.93
CA SER A 117 -15.31 -4.46 0.89
C SER A 117 -16.65 -4.04 0.31
N SER A 118 -17.31 -3.03 0.90
CA SER A 118 -18.47 -2.36 0.31
C SER A 118 -18.11 -1.42 -0.84
N HIS A 119 -16.82 -1.10 -1.01
CA HIS A 119 -16.28 -0.31 -2.11
C HIS A 119 -15.62 -1.23 -3.13
N GLY A 120 -15.76 -0.90 -4.40
CA GLY A 120 -15.02 -1.60 -5.45
C GLY A 120 -13.57 -1.11 -5.56
N VAL A 121 -12.68 -1.97 -6.01
CA VAL A 121 -11.32 -1.59 -6.36
C VAL A 121 -11.37 -0.68 -7.59
N LEU A 122 -10.94 0.58 -7.42
CA LEU A 122 -11.04 1.62 -8.45
C LEU A 122 -10.47 1.18 -9.80
N ARG A 123 -9.27 0.57 -9.80
CA ARG A 123 -8.61 0.10 -11.03
C ARG A 123 -9.50 -0.87 -11.81
N GLY A 124 -10.08 -1.87 -11.16
CA GLY A 124 -10.95 -2.85 -11.80
C GLY A 124 -12.20 -2.20 -12.39
N GLN A 125 -12.86 -1.35 -11.61
CA GLN A 125 -14.06 -0.66 -12.06
C GLN A 125 -13.80 0.36 -13.20
N MET A 126 -12.63 1.00 -13.22
CA MET A 126 -12.23 1.86 -14.35
C MET A 126 -11.98 1.04 -15.62
N ILE A 127 -11.40 -0.16 -15.52
CA ILE A 127 -11.25 -1.10 -16.66
C ILE A 127 -12.62 -1.51 -17.20
N GLU A 128 -13.62 -1.68 -16.33
CA GLU A 128 -15.00 -1.96 -16.69
C GLU A 128 -15.76 -0.74 -17.26
N GLY A 129 -15.09 0.40 -17.37
CA GLY A 129 -15.67 1.63 -17.91
C GLY A 129 -16.60 2.37 -16.95
N MET A 130 -16.54 2.09 -15.65
CA MET A 130 -17.35 2.80 -14.66
C MET A 130 -16.94 4.26 -14.54
N TYR A 131 -17.92 5.16 -14.45
CA TYR A 131 -17.72 6.59 -14.25
C TYR A 131 -17.88 6.99 -12.79
N PHE A 132 -16.91 7.75 -12.27
CA PHE A 132 -16.86 8.20 -10.88
C PHE A 132 -16.89 9.74 -10.81
N PRO A 133 -18.08 10.37 -10.69
CA PRO A 133 -18.22 11.83 -10.79
C PRO A 133 -17.49 12.59 -9.67
N LYS A 134 -17.26 11.97 -8.53
CA LYS A 134 -16.59 12.59 -7.36
C LYS A 134 -15.11 12.22 -7.22
N LEU A 135 -14.57 11.43 -8.15
CA LEU A 135 -13.20 10.92 -8.04
C LEU A 135 -12.18 12.05 -7.98
N ALA A 136 -12.30 13.02 -8.88
CA ALA A 136 -11.39 14.18 -8.93
C ALA A 136 -11.41 14.96 -7.61
N ASP A 137 -12.59 15.27 -7.10
CA ASP A 137 -12.75 16.02 -5.84
C ASP A 137 -12.16 15.28 -4.64
N HIS A 138 -12.43 13.98 -4.54
CA HIS A 138 -11.93 13.17 -3.43
C HIS A 138 -10.42 13.02 -3.46
N ILE A 139 -9.84 12.70 -4.63
CA ILE A 139 -8.39 12.53 -4.78
C ILE A 139 -7.67 13.86 -4.59
N SER A 140 -8.15 14.95 -5.22
CA SER A 140 -7.50 16.26 -5.09
C SER A 140 -7.55 16.77 -3.65
N THR A 141 -8.66 16.58 -2.95
CA THR A 141 -8.78 16.92 -1.52
C THR A 141 -7.78 16.13 -0.68
N TYR A 142 -7.72 14.81 -0.87
CA TYR A 142 -6.77 13.96 -0.16
C TYR A 142 -5.31 14.39 -0.41
N LEU A 143 -4.94 14.60 -1.68
CA LEU A 143 -3.59 15.02 -2.05
C LEU A 143 -3.26 16.41 -1.49
N ALA A 144 -4.17 17.39 -1.65
CA ALA A 144 -3.96 18.74 -1.16
C ALA A 144 -3.73 18.78 0.36
N GLN A 145 -4.56 18.07 1.12
CA GLN A 145 -4.42 18.00 2.58
C GLN A 145 -3.10 17.34 2.98
N ASN A 146 -2.79 16.17 2.44
CA ASN A 146 -1.57 15.46 2.82
C ASN A 146 -0.32 16.22 2.37
N LEU A 147 -0.25 16.67 1.12
CA LEU A 147 0.93 17.36 0.59
C LEU A 147 1.17 18.69 1.30
N PHE A 148 0.12 19.48 1.58
CA PHE A 148 0.27 20.74 2.30
C PHE A 148 0.78 20.51 3.72
N HIS A 149 0.11 19.66 4.51
CA HIS A 149 0.44 19.46 5.92
C HIS A 149 1.76 18.68 6.16
N THR A 150 2.34 18.09 5.11
CA THR A 150 3.65 17.46 5.16
C THR A 150 4.73 18.26 4.43
N SER A 151 4.41 19.47 3.94
CA SER A 151 5.34 20.33 3.19
C SER A 151 6.12 21.28 4.07
N ASP A 152 7.18 21.86 3.51
CA ASP A 152 7.94 22.98 4.12
C ASP A 152 7.14 24.29 4.23
N LEU A 153 5.94 24.37 3.63
CA LEU A 153 5.02 25.50 3.80
C LEU A 153 4.26 25.44 5.11
N PHE A 154 4.11 24.25 5.68
CA PHE A 154 3.34 24.02 6.90
C PHE A 154 4.22 23.65 8.10
N LEU A 155 5.16 22.72 7.89
CA LEU A 155 6.06 22.23 8.94
C LEU A 155 7.25 23.15 9.13
N ASP A 156 7.75 23.25 10.35
CA ASP A 156 9.06 23.87 10.55
C ASP A 156 10.19 22.97 9.97
N HIS A 157 11.36 23.58 9.76
CA HIS A 157 12.48 22.90 9.11
C HIS A 157 13.01 21.68 9.88
N ARG A 158 12.86 21.64 11.19
CA ARG A 158 13.27 20.51 12.02
C ARG A 158 12.26 19.38 11.90
N GLU A 159 10.97 19.70 12.08
CA GLU A 159 9.87 18.74 11.94
C GLU A 159 9.89 18.08 10.55
N LYS A 160 10.11 18.89 9.49
CA LYS A 160 10.22 18.36 8.13
C LYS A 160 11.36 17.35 7.99
N LYS A 161 12.55 17.64 8.52
CA LYS A 161 13.71 16.72 8.46
C LYS A 161 13.48 15.45 9.28
N GLU A 162 12.85 15.57 10.44
CA GLU A 162 12.48 14.41 11.26
C GLU A 162 11.46 13.53 10.53
N MET A 163 10.46 14.13 9.89
CA MET A 163 9.47 13.41 9.07
C MET A 163 10.13 12.71 7.88
N VAL A 164 11.02 13.37 7.13
CA VAL A 164 11.75 12.73 6.02
C VAL A 164 12.51 11.49 6.52
N ARG A 165 13.23 11.62 7.64
CA ARG A 165 13.96 10.48 8.24
C ARG A 165 13.04 9.34 8.65
N GLU A 166 11.84 9.67 9.17
CA GLU A 166 10.87 8.69 9.67
C GLU A 166 10.17 7.92 8.55
N PHE A 167 9.90 8.59 7.44
CA PHE A 167 9.10 8.03 6.33
C PHE A 167 9.92 7.54 5.15
N ILE A 168 11.26 7.61 5.22
CA ILE A 168 12.10 7.09 4.15
C ILE A 168 11.93 5.57 4.05
N ASN A 169 11.55 5.09 2.87
CA ASN A 169 11.35 3.68 2.56
C ASN A 169 12.28 3.27 1.43
N ILE A 170 13.55 3.06 1.77
CA ILE A 170 14.64 2.88 0.81
C ILE A 170 14.31 1.76 -0.18
N ASP A 171 13.85 0.60 0.31
CA ASP A 171 13.62 -0.57 -0.54
C ASP A 171 12.44 -0.38 -1.49
N LEU A 172 11.30 0.18 -1.01
CA LEU A 172 10.16 0.44 -1.88
C LEU A 172 10.39 1.62 -2.82
N CYS A 173 11.11 2.66 -2.39
CA CYS A 173 11.54 3.74 -3.28
C CYS A 173 12.41 3.17 -4.40
N LYS A 174 13.43 2.37 -4.06
CA LYS A 174 14.31 1.73 -5.05
C LYS A 174 13.52 0.87 -6.05
N ILE A 175 12.62 0.02 -5.57
CA ILE A 175 11.78 -0.80 -6.45
C ILE A 175 10.91 0.08 -7.37
N THR A 176 10.31 1.14 -6.83
CA THR A 176 9.47 2.04 -7.63
C THR A 176 10.29 2.78 -8.68
N GLU A 177 11.46 3.28 -8.31
CA GLU A 177 12.39 3.96 -9.23
C GLU A 177 12.84 3.02 -10.36
N ASP A 178 13.21 1.79 -10.02
CA ASP A 178 13.62 0.80 -11.01
C ASP A 178 12.48 0.50 -12.00
N PHE A 179 11.30 0.14 -11.50
CA PHE A 179 10.19 -0.29 -12.35
C PHE A 179 9.51 0.84 -13.12
N VAL A 180 9.62 2.09 -12.66
CA VAL A 180 8.94 3.23 -13.30
C VAL A 180 9.93 4.08 -14.11
N PHE A 181 11.14 4.30 -13.60
CA PHE A 181 12.06 5.27 -14.16
C PHE A 181 13.34 4.68 -14.76
N THR A 182 13.63 3.38 -14.57
CA THR A 182 14.84 2.75 -15.08
C THR A 182 14.54 1.65 -16.09
N HIS A 183 13.94 0.56 -15.65
CA HIS A 183 13.74 -0.65 -16.47
C HIS A 183 12.96 -0.42 -17.76
N PRO A 184 11.89 0.41 -17.81
CA PRO A 184 11.15 0.64 -19.05
C PRO A 184 11.97 1.28 -20.17
N TYR A 185 13.04 1.99 -19.81
CA TYR A 185 13.89 2.76 -20.73
C TYR A 185 15.17 2.03 -21.15
N GLU A 186 15.32 0.78 -20.76
CA GLU A 186 16.46 -0.08 -21.12
C GLU A 186 16.00 -1.51 -21.39
N GLN A 187 16.89 -2.34 -21.93
CA GLN A 187 16.61 -3.78 -22.01
C GLN A 187 16.79 -4.40 -20.63
N ASN A 188 15.68 -4.90 -20.06
CA ASN A 188 15.68 -5.49 -18.74
C ASN A 188 14.76 -6.71 -18.70
N GLU A 189 15.18 -7.77 -18.01
CA GLU A 189 14.42 -9.02 -17.89
C GLU A 189 13.07 -8.88 -17.16
N THR A 190 12.92 -7.82 -16.37
CA THR A 190 11.66 -7.54 -15.65
C THR A 190 10.61 -6.86 -16.54
N ASN A 191 10.98 -6.43 -17.74
CA ASN A 191 10.06 -5.79 -18.66
C ASN A 191 9.12 -6.81 -19.29
N VAL A 192 7.82 -6.64 -19.03
CA VAL A 192 6.77 -7.44 -19.66
C VAL A 192 5.88 -6.51 -20.47
N TYR A 193 5.79 -6.74 -21.77
CA TYR A 193 5.03 -5.92 -22.72
C TYR A 193 3.77 -6.64 -23.18
N ASN A 194 2.75 -5.84 -23.51
CA ASN A 194 1.57 -6.39 -24.19
C ASN A 194 2.00 -7.01 -25.54
N PRO A 195 1.59 -8.26 -25.85
CA PRO A 195 1.94 -8.93 -27.08
C PRO A 195 1.52 -8.20 -28.37
N GLU A 196 0.57 -7.27 -28.27
CA GLU A 196 0.11 -6.46 -29.42
C GLU A 196 1.07 -5.31 -29.75
N LEU A 197 1.97 -4.93 -28.84
CA LEU A 197 2.99 -3.92 -29.10
C LEU A 197 4.07 -4.44 -30.04
N LYS A 198 4.46 -3.61 -30.99
CA LYS A 198 5.55 -3.95 -31.89
C LYS A 198 6.89 -3.69 -31.22
N GLU A 199 7.87 -4.51 -31.53
CA GLU A 199 9.25 -4.31 -31.04
C GLU A 199 9.81 -2.93 -31.40
N SER A 200 9.42 -2.37 -32.55
CA SER A 200 9.78 -1.02 -32.95
C SER A 200 9.29 0.06 -31.99
N ASP A 201 8.12 -0.13 -31.40
CA ASP A 201 7.54 0.86 -30.50
C ASP A 201 8.28 0.85 -29.16
N ILE A 202 8.66 -0.33 -28.70
CA ILE A 202 9.47 -0.52 -27.49
C ILE A 202 10.86 0.09 -27.69
N LYS A 203 11.51 -0.22 -28.82
CA LYS A 203 12.83 0.32 -29.16
C LYS A 203 12.81 1.84 -29.28
N SER A 204 11.73 2.41 -29.83
CA SER A 204 11.63 3.87 -29.96
C SER A 204 11.68 4.60 -28.61
N ILE A 205 11.19 3.97 -27.54
CA ILE A 205 11.29 4.48 -26.16
C ILE A 205 12.69 4.24 -25.61
N GLN A 206 13.20 3.03 -25.76
CA GLN A 206 14.48 2.62 -25.17
C GLN A 206 15.70 3.27 -25.84
N GLU A 207 15.59 3.74 -27.08
CA GLU A 207 16.65 4.40 -27.83
C GLU A 207 16.51 5.93 -27.83
N ASP A 208 15.42 6.49 -27.30
CA ASP A 208 15.22 7.94 -27.21
C ASP A 208 16.07 8.56 -26.11
N SER A 209 17.21 9.15 -26.51
CA SER A 209 18.14 9.78 -25.60
C SER A 209 17.56 11.02 -24.90
N ASN A 210 16.66 11.77 -25.56
CA ASN A 210 16.04 12.95 -24.97
C ASN A 210 15.05 12.53 -23.87
N LEU A 211 14.27 11.49 -24.12
CA LEU A 211 13.37 10.93 -23.11
C LEU A 211 14.16 10.42 -21.90
N LYS A 212 15.27 9.70 -22.11
CA LYS A 212 16.14 9.21 -21.02
C LYS A 212 16.73 10.35 -20.19
N ILE A 213 17.14 11.46 -20.82
CA ILE A 213 17.61 12.65 -20.10
C ILE A 213 16.50 13.23 -19.24
N SER A 214 15.29 13.40 -19.78
CA SER A 214 14.15 13.92 -19.02
C SER A 214 13.78 13.02 -17.84
N VAL A 215 13.83 11.70 -17.98
CA VAL A 215 13.61 10.75 -16.89
C VAL A 215 14.71 10.87 -15.83
N ALA A 216 15.98 11.01 -16.22
CA ALA A 216 17.08 11.20 -15.29
C ALA A 216 16.97 12.54 -14.51
N GLU A 217 16.50 13.60 -15.16
CA GLU A 217 16.19 14.88 -14.52
C GLU A 217 15.09 14.73 -13.46
N MET A 218 14.03 13.99 -13.78
CA MET A 218 12.96 13.69 -12.80
C MET A 218 13.49 12.90 -11.59
N LEU A 219 14.29 11.87 -11.81
CA LEU A 219 14.93 11.10 -10.74
C LEU A 219 15.80 12.00 -9.85
N SER A 220 16.57 12.91 -10.45
CA SER A 220 17.37 13.87 -9.70
C SER A 220 16.53 14.75 -8.78
N LEU A 221 15.32 15.16 -9.19
CA LEU A 221 14.40 15.93 -8.37
C LEU A 221 13.80 15.12 -7.22
N ILE A 222 13.61 13.82 -7.40
CA ILE A 222 13.11 12.92 -6.34
C ILE A 222 14.19 12.76 -5.24
N HIS A 223 15.47 12.81 -5.59
CA HIS A 223 16.58 12.60 -4.66
C HIS A 223 17.06 13.88 -3.95
N ILE A 224 16.53 15.06 -4.28
CA ILE A 224 16.82 16.31 -3.59
C ILE A 224 16.05 16.40 -2.28
#